data_ed6c5ce46fca3765374bc1832dab939b
#
_entry.id   ed6c5ce46fca3765374bc1832dab939b
#
_cell.length_a   1.000
_cell.length_b   1.000
_cell.length_c   1.000
_cell.angle_alpha   90.00
_cell.angle_beta   90.00
_cell.angle_gamma   90.00
#
_symmetry.space_group_name_H-M   'P 1'
#
loop_
_entity.id
_entity.type
_entity.pdbx_description
1 polymer ?
#
loop_
_entity_poly.entity_id
_entity_poly.type
_entity_poly.pdbx_seq_one_letter_code
_entity_poly.pdbx_strand_id
1 'polypeptide(L)'
;MQTFYGMRRANGDWYAVGDKGKLQVPIFKSSGDAMTARSRDSGMECFRPATFDVRALEELRRSDGHTASFLMISDPSRHLKHGLRLGFTDLAPLIVDSTERPIRI
;
A
#
# COMPACT_ATOMS: atom_id res chain seq x y z
N MET A 1 -0.63 8.61 15.33
CA MET A 1 -0.08 7.41 14.77
C MET A 1 -0.74 7.03 13.47
N GLN A 2 0.03 6.70 12.49
CA GLN A 2 -0.47 6.43 11.15
C GLN A 2 -0.40 4.95 10.83
N THR A 3 -1.53 4.36 10.49
CA THR A 3 -1.59 2.99 9.98
C THR A 3 -1.89 3.07 8.49
N PHE A 4 -1.18 2.28 7.71
CA PHE A 4 -1.36 2.27 6.27
C PHE A 4 -2.05 0.98 5.83
N TYR A 5 -2.77 1.06 4.72
CA TYR A 5 -3.53 -0.06 4.19
C TYR A 5 -3.22 -0.22 2.71
N GLY A 6 -3.17 -1.47 2.27
CA GLY A 6 -3.16 -1.81 0.87
C GLY A 6 -4.38 -2.66 0.57
N MET A 7 -4.53 -3.05 -0.69
CA MET A 7 -5.58 -3.97 -1.09
C MET A 7 -4.96 -5.34 -1.30
N ARG A 8 -5.49 -6.34 -0.62
CA ARG A 8 -4.93 -7.69 -0.65
C ARG A 8 -6.01 -8.69 -0.95
N ARG A 9 -5.71 -9.69 -1.76
CA ARG A 9 -6.69 -10.74 -2.06
C ARG A 9 -6.38 -12.00 -1.27
N ALA A 10 -7.29 -12.98 -1.38
CA ALA A 10 -7.26 -14.16 -0.52
C ALA A 10 -5.97 -14.95 -0.59
N ASN A 11 -5.29 -14.95 -1.75
CA ASN A 11 -4.04 -15.69 -1.90
C ASN A 11 -2.83 -14.96 -1.33
N GLY A 12 -3.03 -13.76 -0.80
CA GLY A 12 -1.95 -12.99 -0.19
C GLY A 12 -1.33 -11.93 -1.08
N ASP A 13 -1.69 -11.88 -2.35
CA ASP A 13 -1.12 -10.89 -3.26
C ASP A 13 -1.70 -9.51 -3.03
N TRP A 14 -0.83 -8.51 -3.12
CA TRP A 14 -1.24 -7.11 -3.03
C TRP A 14 -1.66 -6.61 -4.39
N TYR A 15 -2.68 -5.75 -4.42
CA TYR A 15 -3.07 -5.09 -5.65
C TYR A 15 -1.95 -4.15 -6.08
N ALA A 16 -1.60 -4.19 -7.35
CA ALA A 16 -0.57 -3.34 -7.90
C ALA A 16 -0.94 -2.98 -9.33
N VAL A 17 -0.53 -1.81 -9.77
CA VAL A 17 -0.72 -1.38 -11.15
C VAL A 17 0.65 -1.36 -11.83
N GLY A 18 0.67 -1.74 -13.10
CA GLY A 18 1.89 -1.73 -13.87
C GLY A 18 2.17 -0.38 -14.49
N ASP A 19 3.44 0.00 -14.49
CA ASP A 19 3.85 1.23 -15.15
C ASP A 19 5.25 1.02 -15.71
N LYS A 20 5.34 0.89 -17.03
CA LYS A 20 6.61 0.71 -17.74
C LYS A 20 7.42 -0.47 -17.19
N GLY A 21 6.71 -1.57 -16.95
CA GLY A 21 7.35 -2.79 -16.48
C GLY A 21 7.60 -2.84 -14.99
N LYS A 22 7.17 -1.85 -14.24
CA LYS A 22 7.32 -1.81 -12.79
C LYS A 22 5.96 -1.87 -12.14
N LEU A 23 5.92 -2.47 -10.95
CA LEU A 23 4.70 -2.56 -10.17
C LEU A 23 4.62 -1.39 -9.21
N GLN A 24 3.42 -0.83 -9.08
CA GLN A 24 3.16 0.24 -8.12
C GLN A 24 2.00 -0.18 -7.23
N VAL A 25 2.24 -0.24 -5.94
CA VAL A 25 1.26 -0.71 -4.96
C VAL A 25 0.59 0.50 -4.32
N PRO A 26 -0.73 0.68 -4.50
CA PRO A 26 -1.43 1.78 -3.85
C PRO A 26 -1.48 1.57 -2.34
N ILE A 27 -1.19 2.63 -1.59
CA ILE A 27 -1.19 2.63 -0.13
C ILE A 27 -2.16 3.71 0.33
N PHE A 28 -3.03 3.35 1.26
CA PHE A 28 -4.10 4.24 1.74
C PHE A 28 -3.90 4.53 3.22
N LYS A 29 -4.40 5.68 3.65
CA LYS A 29 -4.26 6.10 5.04
C LYS A 29 -5.35 5.53 5.94
N SER A 30 -6.41 4.96 5.36
CA SER A 30 -7.48 4.32 6.12
C SER A 30 -8.10 3.22 5.29
N SER A 31 -8.76 2.27 5.97
CA SER A 31 -9.48 1.23 5.26
C SER A 31 -10.66 1.81 4.49
N GLY A 32 -11.26 2.89 5.00
CA GLY A 32 -12.34 3.56 4.29
C GLY A 32 -11.88 4.16 2.98
N ASP A 33 -10.68 4.76 2.97
CA ASP A 33 -10.11 5.28 1.73
C ASP A 33 -9.87 4.16 0.72
N ALA A 34 -9.38 3.03 1.20
CA ALA A 34 -9.14 1.88 0.33
C ALA A 34 -10.45 1.39 -0.28
N MET A 35 -11.53 1.34 0.51
CA MET A 35 -12.82 0.91 -0.01
C MET A 35 -13.40 1.91 -1.01
N THR A 36 -13.17 3.20 -0.79
CA THR A 36 -13.59 4.22 -1.74
C THR A 36 -12.90 4.01 -3.09
N ALA A 37 -11.59 3.78 -3.07
CA ALA A 37 -10.85 3.52 -4.29
C ALA A 37 -11.34 2.23 -4.96
N ARG A 38 -11.62 1.19 -4.16
CA ARG A 38 -12.11 -0.08 -4.68
C ARG A 38 -13.43 0.08 -5.43
N SER A 39 -14.30 0.93 -4.93
CA SER A 39 -15.60 1.12 -5.59
C SER A 39 -15.48 1.84 -6.93
N ARG A 40 -14.38 2.56 -7.13
CA ARG A 40 -14.16 3.30 -8.38
C ARG A 40 -13.34 2.52 -9.39
N ASP A 41 -12.53 1.57 -8.93
CA ASP A 41 -11.56 0.89 -9.77
C ASP A 41 -11.95 -0.57 -9.94
N SER A 42 -12.40 -0.92 -11.13
CA SER A 42 -12.93 -2.25 -11.39
C SER A 42 -11.90 -3.37 -11.24
N GLY A 43 -10.63 -3.04 -11.15
CA GLY A 43 -9.60 -4.06 -10.97
C GLY A 43 -9.48 -4.59 -9.55
N MET A 44 -10.19 -4.01 -8.60
CA MET A 44 -10.03 -4.34 -7.19
C MET A 44 -11.14 -5.18 -6.58
N GLU A 45 -12.05 -5.73 -7.37
CA GLU A 45 -13.21 -6.44 -6.81
C GLU A 45 -12.85 -7.59 -5.89
N CYS A 46 -11.77 -8.30 -6.23
CA CYS A 46 -11.38 -9.48 -5.46
C CYS A 46 -10.42 -9.14 -4.31
N PHE A 47 -10.18 -7.86 -4.06
CA PHE A 47 -9.24 -7.41 -3.05
C PHE A 47 -9.99 -6.77 -1.89
N ARG A 48 -9.37 -6.82 -0.70
CA ARG A 48 -9.92 -6.19 0.49
C ARG A 48 -8.84 -5.41 1.21
N PRO A 49 -9.21 -4.36 1.97
CA PRO A 49 -8.21 -3.61 2.71
C PRO A 49 -7.50 -4.50 3.72
N ALA A 50 -6.19 -4.35 3.78
CA ALA A 50 -5.38 -5.05 4.76
C ALA A 50 -4.26 -4.12 5.21
N THR A 51 -3.88 -4.24 6.46
CA THR A 51 -2.81 -3.42 7.02
C THR A 51 -1.51 -3.65 6.24
N PHE A 52 -0.88 -2.56 5.85
CA PHE A 52 0.42 -2.63 5.20
C PHE A 52 1.46 -2.17 6.19
N ASP A 53 2.05 -3.13 6.89
CA ASP A 53 3.00 -2.87 7.97
C ASP A 53 4.42 -3.28 7.57
N VAL A 54 5.33 -3.25 8.53
CA VAL A 54 6.72 -3.58 8.28
C VAL A 54 6.86 -4.99 7.72
N ARG A 55 6.05 -5.92 8.24
CA ARG A 55 6.10 -7.31 7.76
C ARG A 55 5.68 -7.39 6.29
N ALA A 56 4.61 -6.69 5.92
CA ALA A 56 4.15 -6.67 4.55
C ALA A 56 5.22 -6.08 3.63
N LEU A 57 5.86 -5.00 4.08
CA LEU A 57 6.91 -4.36 3.31
C LEU A 57 8.09 -5.32 3.08
N GLU A 58 8.48 -6.05 4.12
CA GLU A 58 9.59 -6.99 4.01
C GLU A 58 9.25 -8.16 3.10
N GLU A 59 8.04 -8.67 3.20
CA GLU A 59 7.62 -9.77 2.33
C GLU A 59 7.65 -9.35 0.86
N LEU A 60 7.14 -8.15 0.58
CA LEU A 60 7.12 -7.66 -0.79
C LEU A 60 8.53 -7.42 -1.30
N ARG A 61 9.39 -6.88 -0.46
CA ARG A 61 10.77 -6.63 -0.84
C ARG A 61 11.50 -7.92 -1.20
N ARG A 62 11.28 -8.98 -0.42
CA ARG A 62 11.90 -10.26 -0.70
C ARG A 62 11.40 -10.88 -1.99
N SER A 63 10.11 -10.76 -2.25
CA SER A 63 9.53 -11.39 -3.44
C SER A 63 9.77 -10.59 -4.71
N ASP A 64 9.94 -9.28 -4.60
CA ASP A 64 10.00 -8.40 -5.76
C ASP A 64 11.37 -7.80 -6.01
N GLY A 65 12.32 -8.01 -5.11
CA GLY A 65 13.69 -7.58 -5.32
C GLY A 65 13.90 -6.08 -5.37
N HIS A 66 13.10 -5.31 -4.66
CA HIS A 66 13.21 -3.86 -4.57
C HIS A 66 12.80 -3.11 -5.84
N THR A 67 12.11 -3.79 -6.78
CA THR A 67 11.72 -3.12 -8.02
C THR A 67 10.35 -2.46 -7.92
N ALA A 68 9.52 -2.83 -6.94
CA ALA A 68 8.22 -2.24 -6.77
C ALA A 68 8.34 -0.83 -6.18
N SER A 69 7.36 0.00 -6.49
CA SER A 69 7.21 1.29 -5.84
C SER A 69 5.80 1.39 -5.29
N PHE A 70 5.51 2.50 -4.63
CA PHE A 70 4.24 2.67 -3.94
C PHE A 70 3.60 3.97 -4.36
N LEU A 71 2.27 3.99 -4.35
CA LEU A 71 1.49 5.18 -4.61
C LEU A 71 0.75 5.53 -3.34
N MET A 72 1.17 6.61 -2.67
CA MET A 72 0.47 7.08 -1.49
C MET A 72 -0.76 7.84 -1.93
N ILE A 73 -1.92 7.31 -1.64
CA ILE A 73 -3.19 7.87 -2.10
C ILE A 73 -3.74 8.77 -1.01
N SER A 74 -3.77 10.07 -1.30
CA SER A 74 -4.34 11.05 -0.37
C SER A 74 -5.81 11.31 -0.65
N ASP A 75 -6.22 11.17 -1.90
CA ASP A 75 -7.60 11.41 -2.29
C ASP A 75 -8.11 10.18 -3.05
N PRO A 76 -8.80 9.26 -2.38
CA PRO A 76 -9.25 8.02 -3.02
C PRO A 76 -10.34 8.23 -4.05
N SER A 77 -10.90 9.43 -4.12
CA SER A 77 -11.91 9.73 -5.14
C SER A 77 -11.28 10.03 -6.49
N ARG A 78 -9.96 10.21 -6.54
CA ARG A 78 -9.25 10.50 -7.79
C ARG A 78 -8.59 9.23 -8.31
N HIS A 79 -8.19 9.28 -9.57
CA HIS A 79 -7.51 8.15 -10.20
C HIS A 79 -6.22 7.84 -9.44
N LEU A 80 -5.90 6.54 -9.34
CA LEU A 80 -4.74 6.10 -8.56
C LEU A 80 -3.43 6.73 -9.02
N LYS A 81 -3.29 7.02 -10.31
CA LYS A 81 -2.06 7.61 -10.82
C LYS A 81 -1.77 8.99 -10.27
N HIS A 82 -2.74 9.61 -9.59
CA HIS A 82 -2.51 10.90 -8.93
C HIS A 82 -1.87 10.73 -7.55
N GLY A 83 -1.63 9.50 -7.12
CA GLY A 83 -0.95 9.25 -5.86
C GLY A 83 0.50 9.68 -5.90
N LEU A 84 1.07 9.94 -4.73
CA LEU A 84 2.48 10.29 -4.61
C LEU A 84 3.33 9.02 -4.73
N ARG A 85 4.26 9.02 -5.67
CA ARG A 85 5.13 7.87 -5.88
C ARG A 85 6.22 7.81 -4.82
N LEU A 86 6.36 6.67 -4.18
CA LEU A 86 7.38 6.44 -3.15
C LEU A 86 8.09 5.12 -3.43
N GLY A 87 9.40 5.09 -3.16
CA GLY A 87 10.14 3.84 -3.20
C GLY A 87 10.16 3.17 -1.84
N PHE A 88 10.81 2.00 -1.76
CA PHE A 88 10.97 1.31 -0.48
C PHE A 88 11.64 2.17 0.57
N THR A 89 12.68 2.90 0.18
CA THR A 89 13.42 3.73 1.14
C THR A 89 12.60 4.90 1.63
N ASP A 90 11.65 5.38 0.81
CA ASP A 90 10.80 6.48 1.23
C ASP A 90 9.68 6.01 2.15
N LEU A 91 9.15 4.83 1.87
CA LEU A 91 8.00 4.32 2.62
C LEU A 91 8.40 3.69 3.95
N ALA A 92 9.55 3.02 4.00
CA ALA A 92 9.95 2.27 5.18
C ALA A 92 9.95 3.11 6.46
N PRO A 93 10.52 4.34 6.48
CA PRO A 93 10.49 5.13 7.71
C PRO A 93 9.08 5.47 8.17
N LEU A 94 8.17 5.72 7.23
CA LEU A 94 6.79 6.05 7.57
C LEU A 94 6.09 4.88 8.23
N ILE A 95 6.32 3.67 7.73
CA ILE A 95 5.70 2.47 8.27
C ILE A 95 6.29 2.12 9.62
N VAL A 96 7.61 2.23 9.78
CA VAL A 96 8.26 1.95 11.07
C VAL A 96 7.71 2.90 12.13
N ASP A 97 7.58 4.18 11.80
CA ASP A 97 7.03 5.16 12.74
C ASP A 97 5.59 4.84 13.12
N SER A 98 4.81 4.27 12.20
CA SER A 98 3.41 4.02 12.45
C SER A 98 3.17 2.68 13.15
N THR A 99 4.03 1.68 12.94
CA THR A 99 3.82 0.34 13.47
C THR A 99 4.70 0.03 14.68
N GLU A 100 5.87 0.60 14.74
CA GLU A 100 6.80 0.36 15.82
C GLU A 100 6.56 1.35 16.94
N ARG A 101 6.13 0.84 18.07
CA ARG A 101 5.75 1.66 19.20
C ARG A 101 6.75 1.49 20.29
N PRO A 102 7.27 2.56 20.84
CA PRO A 102 8.07 2.42 22.05
C PRO A 102 7.18 1.81 23.14
N ILE A 103 7.71 0.84 23.83
CA ILE A 103 6.97 0.21 24.90
C ILE A 103 7.00 1.12 26.10
N ARG A 104 5.84 1.40 26.62
CA ARG A 104 5.72 2.19 27.84
C ARG A 104 5.56 1.25 28.99
N ILE A 105 6.39 1.42 29.91
CA ILE A 105 6.29 0.58 31.08
C ILE A 105 5.67 1.38 32.19
#